data_4c8352e703ec94073f7b3d943c0fc934
#
_entry.id   4c8352e703ec94073f7b3d943c0fc934
#
_cell.length_a   1.000
_cell.length_b   1.000
_cell.length_c   1.000
_cell.angle_alpha   90.00
_cell.angle_beta   90.00
_cell.angle_gamma   90.00
#
_symmetry.space_group_name_H-M   'P 1'
#
loop_
_entity.id
_entity.type
_entity.pdbx_description
1 polymer ?
#
loop_
_entity_poly.entity_id
_entity_poly.type
_entity_poly.pdbx_seq_one_letter_code
_entity_poly.pdbx_strand_id
1 'polypeptide(L)'
;MPKLDGIKATIKIREEKNIPIILVSAKSEDTDKIMGLNIGADDYITKPFNLLELIARVKSNLRRYITLGTYNNENINNKEVLISGGLELNTSTKEVKVDGQVVKVTPIEFKILNLLLANKGRVFSIDEIYEKVWNEESFNVENTVAVHIRRIREKIEINPKEPRYLKVVWGVGYKIEKL
;
A
#
# COMPACT_ATOMS: atom_id res chain seq x y z
N MET A 1 4.60 14.17 -21.95
CA MET A 1 3.56 13.67 -22.88
C MET A 1 2.72 14.85 -23.31
N PRO A 2 2.45 15.05 -24.61
CA PRO A 2 1.89 16.33 -25.08
C PRO A 2 0.39 16.54 -24.80
N LYS A 3 -0.39 15.51 -24.51
CA LYS A 3 -1.86 15.63 -24.30
C LYS A 3 -2.33 15.31 -22.87
N LEU A 4 -1.61 14.48 -22.12
CA LEU A 4 -1.95 14.09 -20.75
C LEU A 4 -0.66 13.81 -20.00
N ASP A 5 -0.42 14.48 -18.87
CA ASP A 5 0.72 14.19 -18.03
C ASP A 5 0.48 12.92 -17.17
N GLY A 6 1.56 12.32 -16.63
CA GLY A 6 1.48 11.07 -15.89
C GLY A 6 0.66 11.19 -14.60
N ILE A 7 0.63 12.36 -13.98
CA ILE A 7 -0.15 12.66 -12.77
C ILE A 7 -1.64 12.57 -13.08
N LYS A 8 -2.09 13.32 -14.09
CA LYS A 8 -3.49 13.32 -14.54
C LYS A 8 -3.93 11.94 -15.04
N ALA A 9 -3.03 11.23 -15.74
CA ALA A 9 -3.30 9.86 -16.17
C ALA A 9 -3.52 8.91 -14.98
N THR A 10 -2.68 9.00 -13.94
CA THR A 10 -2.80 8.20 -12.73
C THR A 10 -4.12 8.44 -12.02
N ILE A 11 -4.50 9.70 -11.81
CA ILE A 11 -5.77 10.08 -11.17
C ILE A 11 -6.93 9.44 -11.95
N LYS A 12 -6.97 9.64 -13.27
CA LYS A 12 -8.05 9.13 -14.12
C LYS A 12 -8.15 7.60 -14.12
N ILE A 13 -7.01 6.90 -14.12
CA ILE A 13 -7.00 5.44 -14.00
C ILE A 13 -7.56 5.00 -12.64
N ARG A 14 -7.23 5.71 -11.56
CA ARG A 14 -7.67 5.38 -10.20
C ARG A 14 -9.17 5.61 -9.96
N GLU A 15 -9.81 6.47 -10.73
CA GLU A 15 -11.27 6.63 -10.68
C GLU A 15 -12.00 5.33 -11.05
N GLU A 16 -11.45 4.58 -12.02
CA GLU A 16 -12.10 3.40 -12.58
C GLU A 16 -11.43 2.07 -12.16
N LYS A 17 -10.09 2.04 -12.02
CA LYS A 17 -9.30 0.80 -11.93
C LYS A 17 -8.31 0.81 -10.78
N ASN A 18 -8.13 -0.38 -10.17
CA ASN A 18 -7.14 -0.64 -9.11
C ASN A 18 -5.93 -1.46 -9.63
N ILE A 19 -5.53 -1.28 -10.88
CA ILE A 19 -4.34 -1.94 -11.44
C ILE A 19 -3.05 -1.33 -10.87
N PRO A 20 -1.93 -2.06 -10.82
CA PRO A 20 -0.64 -1.50 -10.42
C PRO A 20 -0.20 -0.38 -11.34
N ILE A 21 0.29 0.72 -10.77
CA ILE A 21 0.81 1.87 -11.51
C ILE A 21 2.20 2.20 -11.03
N ILE A 22 3.16 2.22 -11.96
CA ILE A 22 4.53 2.69 -11.73
C ILE A 22 4.69 4.01 -12.48
N LEU A 23 5.03 5.08 -11.78
CA LEU A 23 5.38 6.36 -12.40
C LEU A 23 6.86 6.37 -12.78
N VAL A 24 7.14 6.75 -14.03
CA VAL A 24 8.50 6.91 -14.54
C VAL A 24 8.73 8.37 -14.93
N SER A 25 9.60 9.09 -14.21
CA SER A 25 9.80 10.53 -14.37
C SER A 25 11.27 10.95 -14.39
N ALA A 26 11.57 12.09 -15.03
CA ALA A 26 12.87 12.74 -14.93
C ALA A 26 13.04 13.53 -13.61
N LYS A 27 11.96 13.74 -12.87
CA LYS A 27 11.97 14.43 -11.59
C LYS A 27 12.45 13.48 -10.49
N SER A 28 13.50 13.86 -9.79
CA SER A 28 14.18 13.03 -8.80
C SER A 28 14.01 13.52 -7.36
N GLU A 29 13.39 14.69 -7.16
CA GLU A 29 13.16 15.24 -5.83
C GLU A 29 12.17 14.37 -5.03
N ASP A 30 12.40 14.26 -3.75
CA ASP A 30 11.52 13.47 -2.86
C ASP A 30 10.10 14.01 -2.84
N THR A 31 9.92 15.32 -2.99
CA THR A 31 8.62 15.98 -3.12
C THR A 31 7.83 15.48 -4.34
N ASP A 32 8.49 15.27 -5.48
CA ASP A 32 7.85 14.76 -6.70
C ASP A 32 7.50 13.27 -6.57
N LYS A 33 8.36 12.47 -5.92
CA LYS A 33 8.08 11.06 -5.59
C LYS A 33 6.88 10.94 -4.66
N ILE A 34 6.88 11.71 -3.57
CA ILE A 34 5.78 11.76 -2.60
C ILE A 34 4.48 12.17 -3.29
N MET A 35 4.52 13.18 -4.17
CA MET A 35 3.36 13.61 -4.94
C MET A 35 2.85 12.49 -5.85
N GLY A 36 3.73 11.82 -6.59
CA GLY A 36 3.39 10.70 -7.47
C GLY A 36 2.72 9.55 -6.71
N LEU A 37 3.25 9.19 -5.56
CA LEU A 37 2.65 8.19 -4.68
C LEU A 37 1.31 8.66 -4.10
N ASN A 38 1.21 9.92 -3.66
CA ASN A 38 -0.03 10.49 -3.10
C ASN A 38 -1.21 10.48 -4.08
N ILE A 39 -0.99 10.62 -5.38
CA ILE A 39 -2.06 10.58 -6.39
C ILE A 39 -2.50 9.17 -6.77
N GLY A 40 -1.85 8.14 -6.24
CA GLY A 40 -2.29 6.78 -6.44
C GLY A 40 -1.30 5.84 -7.13
N ALA A 41 -0.08 6.25 -7.43
CA ALA A 41 0.95 5.33 -7.90
C ALA A 41 1.32 4.32 -6.79
N ASP A 42 1.66 3.10 -7.18
CA ASP A 42 2.14 2.06 -6.28
C ASP A 42 3.67 2.09 -6.15
N ASP A 43 4.35 2.65 -7.16
CA ASP A 43 5.81 2.79 -7.19
C ASP A 43 6.24 3.97 -8.07
N TYR A 44 7.48 4.40 -7.93
CA TYR A 44 8.06 5.53 -8.65
C TYR A 44 9.50 5.25 -9.07
N ILE A 45 9.84 5.51 -10.34
CA ILE A 45 11.19 5.33 -10.89
C ILE A 45 11.68 6.65 -11.49
N THR A 46 12.89 7.06 -11.14
CA THR A 46 13.53 8.26 -11.69
C THR A 46 14.37 7.94 -12.93
N LYS A 47 14.33 8.83 -13.92
CA LYS A 47 15.24 8.79 -15.07
C LYS A 47 16.57 9.51 -14.73
N PRO A 48 17.75 9.00 -15.21
CA PRO A 48 17.92 7.75 -15.94
C PRO A 48 17.77 6.52 -15.01
N PHE A 49 17.14 5.45 -15.49
CA PHE A 49 16.97 4.21 -14.74
C PHE A 49 17.68 3.04 -15.41
N ASN A 50 18.06 2.05 -14.63
CA ASN A 50 18.58 0.78 -15.17
C ASN A 50 17.40 -0.07 -15.67
N LEU A 51 17.53 -0.62 -16.88
CA LEU A 51 16.49 -1.48 -17.46
C LEU A 51 16.18 -2.71 -16.58
N LEU A 52 17.19 -3.28 -15.92
CA LEU A 52 17.00 -4.41 -15.00
C LEU A 52 16.19 -3.98 -13.76
N GLU A 53 16.40 -2.77 -13.25
CA GLU A 53 15.60 -2.20 -12.17
C GLU A 53 14.13 -2.07 -12.58
N LEU A 54 13.86 -1.47 -13.75
CA LEU A 54 12.49 -1.34 -14.26
C LEU A 54 11.82 -2.71 -14.38
N ILE A 55 12.50 -3.70 -14.98
CA ILE A 55 11.97 -5.06 -15.14
C ILE A 55 11.69 -5.70 -13.77
N ALA A 56 12.61 -5.54 -12.81
CA ALA A 56 12.43 -6.09 -11.46
C ALA A 56 11.19 -5.49 -10.77
N ARG A 57 11.03 -4.16 -10.83
CA ARG A 57 9.87 -3.45 -10.25
C ARG A 57 8.56 -3.83 -10.94
N VAL A 58 8.53 -3.93 -12.28
CA VAL A 58 7.36 -4.39 -13.02
C VAL A 58 6.99 -5.82 -12.62
N LYS A 59 7.96 -6.75 -12.61
CA LYS A 59 7.74 -8.14 -12.18
C LYS A 59 7.23 -8.21 -10.74
N SER A 60 7.83 -7.44 -9.83
CA SER A 60 7.42 -7.38 -8.43
C SER A 60 5.98 -6.86 -8.28
N ASN A 61 5.62 -5.77 -8.96
CA ASN A 61 4.28 -5.21 -8.95
C ASN A 61 3.25 -6.18 -9.57
N LEU A 62 3.56 -6.81 -10.70
CA LEU A 62 2.69 -7.81 -11.34
C LEU A 62 2.51 -9.04 -10.47
N ARG A 63 3.59 -9.59 -9.90
CA ARG A 63 3.51 -10.72 -8.97
C ARG A 63 2.59 -10.38 -7.80
N ARG A 64 2.74 -9.20 -7.20
CA ARG A 64 1.86 -8.72 -6.11
C ARG A 64 0.40 -8.63 -6.55
N TYR A 65 0.14 -8.13 -7.74
CA TYR A 65 -1.22 -7.99 -8.27
C TYR A 65 -1.84 -9.35 -8.58
N ILE A 66 -1.10 -10.25 -9.24
CA ILE A 66 -1.57 -11.61 -9.58
C ILE A 66 -1.73 -12.45 -8.32
N THR A 67 -0.77 -12.40 -7.38
CA THR A 67 -0.80 -13.17 -6.12
C THR A 67 -1.92 -12.69 -5.18
N LEU A 68 -2.45 -11.47 -5.35
CA LEU A 68 -3.70 -11.10 -4.69
C LEU A 68 -4.88 -12.01 -5.13
N GLY A 69 -4.77 -12.65 -6.30
CA GLY A 69 -5.71 -13.68 -6.78
C GLY A 69 -5.37 -15.11 -6.34
N THR A 70 -4.14 -15.39 -5.90
CA THR A 70 -3.67 -16.76 -5.64
C THR A 70 -2.78 -16.79 -4.40
N TYR A 71 -3.34 -16.68 -3.20
CA TYR A 71 -2.63 -17.04 -1.98
C TYR A 71 -2.80 -18.53 -1.73
N ASN A 72 -1.79 -19.34 -2.07
CA ASN A 72 -1.53 -20.58 -1.39
C ASN A 72 -0.96 -20.23 -0.02
N ASN A 73 -1.82 -20.21 0.98
CA ASN A 73 -1.44 -20.13 2.38
C ASN A 73 -0.97 -21.52 2.84
N GLU A 74 0.32 -21.75 2.80
CA GLU A 74 0.91 -22.68 3.75
C GLU A 74 1.26 -21.89 5.01
N ASN A 75 0.50 -22.14 6.10
CA ASN A 75 0.68 -21.65 7.48
C ASN A 75 0.22 -20.24 7.86
N ILE A 76 -1.07 -19.92 7.71
CA ILE A 76 -1.73 -19.00 8.65
C ILE A 76 -3.14 -19.53 8.94
N ASN A 77 -3.50 -19.64 10.23
CA ASN A 77 -4.82 -20.03 10.70
C ASN A 77 -5.95 -19.46 9.84
N ASN A 78 -6.82 -20.37 9.35
CA ASN A 78 -7.99 -20.12 8.50
C ASN A 78 -9.00 -19.13 9.09
N LYS A 79 -8.69 -17.83 9.11
CA LYS A 79 -9.68 -16.78 9.21
C LYS A 79 -9.70 -16.05 7.89
N GLU A 80 -10.69 -16.36 7.06
CA GLU A 80 -10.91 -15.66 5.79
C GLU A 80 -11.15 -14.15 6.00
N VAL A 81 -11.63 -13.77 7.18
CA VAL A 81 -11.90 -12.39 7.56
C VAL A 81 -11.08 -12.01 8.78
N LEU A 82 -10.27 -10.98 8.64
CA LEU A 82 -9.52 -10.35 9.73
C LEU A 82 -10.31 -9.14 10.22
N ILE A 83 -10.54 -9.05 11.54
CA ILE A 83 -11.38 -8.00 12.14
C ILE A 83 -10.63 -7.29 13.26
N SER A 84 -10.76 -5.97 13.33
CA SER A 84 -10.41 -5.16 14.51
C SER A 84 -11.42 -4.02 14.66
N GLY A 85 -12.28 -4.10 15.68
CA GLY A 85 -13.43 -3.19 15.80
C GLY A 85 -14.32 -3.27 14.57
N GLY A 86 -14.63 -2.11 13.96
CA GLY A 86 -15.41 -2.05 12.72
C GLY A 86 -14.60 -2.25 11.43
N LEU A 87 -13.26 -2.39 11.52
CA LEU A 87 -12.41 -2.64 10.36
C LEU A 87 -12.35 -4.14 10.07
N GLU A 88 -12.81 -4.53 8.88
CA GLU A 88 -12.86 -5.91 8.39
C GLU A 88 -12.07 -6.01 7.09
N LEU A 89 -11.29 -7.08 6.93
CA LEU A 89 -10.55 -7.40 5.72
C LEU A 89 -10.77 -8.87 5.36
N ASN A 90 -11.40 -9.11 4.21
CA ASN A 90 -11.58 -10.45 3.68
C ASN A 90 -10.38 -10.82 2.79
N THR A 91 -9.64 -11.85 3.18
CA THR A 91 -8.44 -12.29 2.46
C THR A 91 -8.76 -13.03 1.17
N SER A 92 -9.95 -13.64 1.04
CA SER A 92 -10.39 -14.37 -0.15
C SER A 92 -10.97 -13.43 -1.20
N THR A 93 -11.92 -12.57 -0.82
CA THR A 93 -12.56 -11.62 -1.76
C THR A 93 -11.73 -10.36 -2.00
N LYS A 94 -10.68 -10.13 -1.20
CA LYS A 94 -9.84 -8.91 -1.22
C LYS A 94 -10.61 -7.63 -0.91
N GLU A 95 -11.69 -7.76 -0.18
CA GLU A 95 -12.57 -6.66 0.21
C GLU A 95 -12.17 -6.11 1.58
N VAL A 96 -12.23 -4.79 1.73
CA VAL A 96 -12.05 -4.09 3.00
C VAL A 96 -13.35 -3.37 3.33
N LYS A 97 -13.80 -3.49 4.58
CA LYS A 97 -14.97 -2.77 5.10
C LYS A 97 -14.61 -2.00 6.37
N VAL A 98 -15.28 -0.88 6.55
CA VAL A 98 -15.26 -0.11 7.80
C VAL A 98 -16.71 0.12 8.21
N ASP A 99 -17.07 -0.35 9.39
CA ASP A 99 -18.43 -0.29 9.92
C ASP A 99 -19.49 -0.79 8.90
N GLY A 100 -19.15 -1.90 8.21
CA GLY A 100 -19.99 -2.54 7.19
C GLY A 100 -19.94 -1.91 5.79
N GLN A 101 -19.32 -0.75 5.62
CA GLN A 101 -19.20 -0.06 4.32
C GLN A 101 -17.94 -0.48 3.58
N VAL A 102 -18.06 -0.84 2.30
CA VAL A 102 -16.93 -1.22 1.45
C VAL A 102 -16.03 -0.03 1.17
N VAL A 103 -14.74 -0.19 1.40
CA VAL A 103 -13.71 0.81 1.18
C VAL A 103 -12.80 0.39 0.02
N LYS A 104 -12.67 1.24 -1.01
CA LYS A 104 -11.76 0.99 -2.14
C LYS A 104 -10.30 1.23 -1.75
N VAL A 105 -9.51 0.17 -1.72
CA VAL A 105 -8.07 0.20 -1.45
C VAL A 105 -7.27 -0.27 -2.66
N THR A 106 -6.05 0.24 -2.82
CA THR A 106 -5.13 -0.26 -3.84
C THR A 106 -4.51 -1.59 -3.42
N PRO A 107 -3.90 -2.38 -4.33
CA PRO A 107 -3.24 -3.64 -3.99
C PRO A 107 -2.18 -3.50 -2.89
N ILE A 108 -1.41 -2.41 -2.89
CA ILE A 108 -0.39 -2.14 -1.85
C ILE A 108 -1.06 -1.82 -0.51
N GLU A 109 -2.07 -0.95 -0.50
CA GLU A 109 -2.82 -0.61 0.71
C GLU A 109 -3.47 -1.85 1.33
N PHE A 110 -4.05 -2.73 0.50
CA PHE A 110 -4.59 -4.00 0.95
C PHE A 110 -3.53 -4.87 1.62
N LYS A 111 -2.32 -4.99 1.03
CA LYS A 111 -1.23 -5.79 1.61
C LYS A 111 -0.74 -5.24 2.93
N ILE A 112 -0.59 -3.92 3.05
CA ILE A 112 -0.22 -3.27 4.31
C ILE A 112 -1.29 -3.57 5.38
N LEU A 113 -2.57 -3.38 5.05
CA LEU A 113 -3.67 -3.69 5.97
C LEU A 113 -3.67 -5.15 6.38
N ASN A 114 -3.51 -6.07 5.42
CA ASN A 114 -3.47 -7.50 5.69
C ASN A 114 -2.30 -7.87 6.62
N LEU A 115 -1.10 -7.34 6.37
CA LEU A 115 0.07 -7.56 7.22
C LEU A 115 -0.21 -7.13 8.67
N LEU A 116 -0.72 -5.92 8.84
CA LEU A 116 -0.92 -5.32 10.16
C LEU A 116 -2.13 -5.94 10.88
N LEU A 117 -3.24 -6.22 10.17
CA LEU A 117 -4.44 -6.87 10.75
C LEU A 117 -4.19 -8.33 11.14
N ALA A 118 -3.43 -9.08 10.36
CA ALA A 118 -3.05 -10.45 10.71
C ALA A 118 -2.20 -10.49 11.99
N ASN A 119 -1.52 -9.39 12.31
CA ASN A 119 -0.63 -9.26 13.46
C ASN A 119 -1.05 -8.13 14.41
N LYS A 120 -2.34 -8.01 14.70
CA LYS A 120 -2.89 -6.93 15.55
C LYS A 120 -2.13 -6.75 16.86
N GLY A 121 -1.79 -5.50 17.17
CA GLY A 121 -1.06 -5.10 18.36
C GLY A 121 0.48 -5.17 18.21
N ARG A 122 1.00 -5.94 17.24
CA ARG A 122 2.42 -5.94 16.89
C ARG A 122 2.79 -4.66 16.15
N VAL A 123 3.89 -4.03 16.56
CA VAL A 123 4.49 -2.91 15.84
C VAL A 123 5.43 -3.45 14.76
N PHE A 124 5.31 -2.92 13.56
CA PHE A 124 6.22 -3.18 12.45
C PHE A 124 6.99 -1.91 12.13
N SER A 125 8.31 -2.02 11.97
CA SER A 125 9.13 -0.91 11.49
C SER A 125 8.77 -0.58 10.03
N ILE A 126 9.19 0.59 9.57
CA ILE A 126 9.02 1.01 8.17
C ILE A 126 9.68 0.00 7.24
N ASP A 127 10.91 -0.42 7.58
CA ASP A 127 11.68 -1.40 6.82
C ASP A 127 10.98 -2.76 6.78
N GLU A 128 10.52 -3.27 7.93
CA GLU A 128 9.76 -4.53 7.98
C GLU A 128 8.48 -4.48 7.12
N ILE A 129 7.75 -3.36 7.13
CA ILE A 129 6.56 -3.18 6.29
C ILE A 129 6.97 -3.21 4.82
N TYR A 130 8.01 -2.45 4.46
CA TYR A 130 8.47 -2.40 3.08
C TYR A 130 8.92 -3.78 2.59
N GLU A 131 9.84 -4.43 3.29
CA GLU A 131 10.37 -5.74 2.91
C GLU A 131 9.26 -6.79 2.74
N LYS A 132 8.31 -6.84 3.70
CA LYS A 132 7.22 -7.83 3.65
C LYS A 132 6.17 -7.52 2.58
N VAL A 133 5.89 -6.25 2.32
CA VAL A 133 4.85 -5.85 1.37
C VAL A 133 5.40 -5.76 -0.06
N TRP A 134 6.59 -5.18 -0.23
CA TRP A 134 7.24 -5.06 -1.55
C TRP A 134 8.09 -6.27 -1.90
N ASN A 135 8.51 -7.06 -0.90
CA ASN A 135 9.41 -8.21 -1.05
C ASN A 135 10.73 -7.80 -1.73
N GLU A 136 11.25 -6.68 -1.33
CA GLU A 136 12.49 -6.04 -1.76
C GLU A 136 13.23 -5.55 -0.52
N GLU A 137 14.57 -5.44 -0.59
CA GLU A 137 15.36 -4.85 0.48
C GLU A 137 14.99 -3.37 0.68
N SER A 138 14.93 -2.95 1.94
CA SER A 138 14.61 -1.57 2.30
C SER A 138 15.82 -0.67 2.04
N PHE A 139 15.68 0.30 1.15
CA PHE A 139 16.67 1.34 0.93
C PHE A 139 15.97 2.68 0.69
N ASN A 140 16.10 3.63 1.62
CA ASN A 140 15.45 4.95 1.55
C ASN A 140 13.93 4.90 1.30
N VAL A 141 13.22 3.99 1.98
CA VAL A 141 11.79 3.68 1.71
C VAL A 141 10.83 4.40 2.66
N GLU A 142 11.33 5.19 3.59
CA GLU A 142 10.53 5.85 4.64
C GLU A 142 9.34 6.63 4.07
N ASN A 143 9.59 7.44 3.05
CA ASN A 143 8.55 8.24 2.40
C ASN A 143 7.50 7.36 1.69
N THR A 144 7.92 6.24 1.10
CA THR A 144 7.01 5.34 0.38
C THR A 144 5.98 4.73 1.32
N VAL A 145 6.43 4.14 2.42
CA VAL A 145 5.53 3.53 3.41
C VAL A 145 4.64 4.59 4.06
N ALA A 146 5.22 5.72 4.49
CA ALA A 146 4.48 6.79 5.16
C ALA A 146 3.33 7.35 4.30
N VAL A 147 3.56 7.51 2.99
CA VAL A 147 2.52 7.95 2.06
C VAL A 147 1.37 6.96 1.97
N HIS A 148 1.66 5.65 1.86
CA HIS A 148 0.60 4.64 1.82
C HIS A 148 -0.15 4.54 3.16
N ILE A 149 0.54 4.65 4.30
CA ILE A 149 -0.09 4.71 5.62
C ILE A 149 -1.05 5.90 5.72
N ARG A 150 -0.63 7.09 5.26
CA ARG A 150 -1.50 8.28 5.24
C ARG A 150 -2.75 8.03 4.40
N ARG A 151 -2.61 7.51 3.20
CA ARG A 151 -3.72 7.21 2.28
C ARG A 151 -4.67 6.15 2.85
N ILE A 152 -4.14 5.12 3.51
CA ILE A 152 -4.95 4.13 4.19
C ILE A 152 -5.79 4.82 5.27
N ARG A 153 -5.18 5.67 6.12
CA ARG A 153 -5.90 6.42 7.17
C ARG A 153 -7.01 7.30 6.59
N GLU A 154 -6.75 8.00 5.50
CA GLU A 154 -7.75 8.82 4.80
C GLU A 154 -8.98 8.02 4.35
N LYS A 155 -8.84 6.69 4.18
CA LYS A 155 -9.90 5.79 3.74
C LYS A 155 -10.60 5.03 4.87
N ILE A 156 -9.89 4.69 5.94
CA ILE A 156 -10.44 3.82 7.00
C ILE A 156 -10.73 4.55 8.31
N GLU A 157 -10.20 5.76 8.50
CA GLU A 157 -10.35 6.50 9.75
C GLU A 157 -11.35 7.65 9.58
N ILE A 158 -12.19 7.87 10.58
CA ILE A 158 -13.07 9.05 10.63
C ILE A 158 -12.22 10.32 10.74
N ASN A 159 -11.18 10.29 11.58
CA ASN A 159 -10.20 11.37 11.69
C ASN A 159 -8.79 10.82 11.45
N PRO A 160 -8.19 11.02 10.26
CA PRO A 160 -6.86 10.53 9.95
C PRO A 160 -5.73 11.04 10.87
N LYS A 161 -5.95 12.20 11.54
CA LYS A 161 -4.98 12.79 12.49
C LYS A 161 -5.05 12.12 13.85
N GLU A 162 -6.20 11.56 14.21
CA GLU A 162 -6.44 10.82 15.45
C GLU A 162 -6.93 9.39 15.13
N PRO A 163 -6.10 8.57 14.48
CA PRO A 163 -6.53 7.30 13.95
C PRO A 163 -7.00 6.35 15.05
N ARG A 164 -8.11 5.65 14.81
CA ARG A 164 -8.64 4.62 15.71
C ARG A 164 -7.94 3.28 15.49
N TYR A 165 -7.77 2.88 14.23
CA TYR A 165 -7.28 1.57 13.85
C TYR A 165 -5.77 1.54 13.63
N LEU A 166 -5.25 2.41 12.74
CA LEU A 166 -3.87 2.38 12.29
C LEU A 166 -3.02 3.39 13.07
N LYS A 167 -2.38 2.93 14.14
CA LYS A 167 -1.58 3.75 15.06
C LYS A 167 -0.13 3.87 14.61
N VAL A 168 0.48 5.02 14.90
CA VAL A 168 1.92 5.20 14.88
C VAL A 168 2.50 4.94 16.26
N VAL A 169 3.65 4.29 16.30
CA VAL A 169 4.50 4.21 17.49
C VAL A 169 5.76 4.99 17.17
N TRP A 170 5.86 6.18 17.73
CA TRP A 170 6.91 7.14 17.40
C TRP A 170 8.30 6.54 17.57
N GLY A 171 9.16 6.76 16.58
CA GLY A 171 10.52 6.21 16.55
C GLY A 171 10.61 4.71 16.29
N VAL A 172 9.48 3.99 16.13
CA VAL A 172 9.46 2.54 15.94
C VAL A 172 8.78 2.14 14.64
N GLY A 173 7.52 2.57 14.40
CA GLY A 173 6.77 2.18 13.21
C GLY A 173 5.25 2.25 13.37
N TYR A 174 4.54 1.27 12.82
CA TYR A 174 3.09 1.26 12.72
C TYR A 174 2.49 -0.06 13.21
N LYS A 175 1.26 -0.01 13.71
CA LYS A 175 0.46 -1.18 14.10
C LYS A 175 -1.01 -0.96 13.83
N ILE A 176 -1.79 -2.05 13.72
CA ILE A 176 -3.24 -2.02 13.92
C ILE A 176 -3.53 -2.30 15.40
N GLU A 177 -4.40 -1.48 16.00
CA GLU A 177 -4.81 -1.65 17.40
C GLU A 177 -5.70 -2.90 17.55
N LYS A 178 -5.66 -3.54 18.72
CA LYS A 178 -6.62 -4.59 19.10
C LYS A 178 -7.86 -3.93 19.68
N LEU A 179 -8.92 -3.91 18.91
CA LEU A 179 -10.23 -3.39 19.33
C LEU A 179 -11.24 -4.53 19.45
#